data_3ada0a91b9e2889ed7808ec0c34bace8
#
_entry.id   3ada0a91b9e2889ed7808ec0c34bace8
#
_cell.length_a   1.000
_cell.length_b   1.000
_cell.length_c   1.000
_cell.angle_alpha   90.00
_cell.angle_beta   90.00
_cell.angle_gamma   90.00
#
_symmetry.space_group_name_H-M   'P 1'
#
loop_
_entity.id
_entity.type
_entity.pdbx_description
1 polymer ?
#
loop_
_entity_poly.entity_id
_entity_poly.type
_entity_poly.pdbx_seq_one_letter_code
_entity_poly.pdbx_strand_id
1 'polypeptide(L)'
;MTEMDHLAGERVELLAAAREAAAHAWTPYSHFRVGAAVAVDTAEGRRIVSGANVENASYGLTLCAERAALAAACQLGVAGEPPRVTAVAVVGLDAQPGECMPCGACRQWLAELAPDAAYYVEGVEETLHLDDLLPRRFTLNR
;
A
#
# COMPACT_ATOMS: atom_id res chain seq x y z
N MET A 1 3.64 -25.55 8.51
CA MET A 1 3.87 -24.17 8.01
C MET A 1 4.07 -23.25 9.20
N THR A 2 5.19 -22.55 9.22
CA THR A 2 5.49 -21.58 10.29
C THR A 2 4.84 -20.23 9.98
N GLU A 3 4.77 -19.36 10.99
CA GLU A 3 4.34 -17.95 10.80
C GLU A 3 5.26 -17.24 9.79
N MET A 4 6.58 -17.49 9.86
CA MET A 4 7.54 -16.91 8.92
C MET A 4 7.29 -17.38 7.48
N ASP A 5 6.93 -18.64 7.28
CA ASP A 5 6.59 -19.16 5.95
C ASP A 5 5.32 -18.49 5.41
N HIS A 6 4.34 -18.27 6.28
CA HIS A 6 3.11 -17.57 5.93
C HIS A 6 3.39 -16.13 5.49
N LEU A 7 4.19 -15.39 6.27
CA LEU A 7 4.57 -14.01 5.95
C LEU A 7 5.39 -13.92 4.66
N ALA A 8 6.30 -14.87 4.42
CA ALA A 8 7.07 -14.92 3.19
C ALA A 8 6.17 -15.16 1.97
N GLY A 9 5.19 -16.05 2.07
CA GLY A 9 4.21 -16.30 1.01
C GLY A 9 3.31 -15.10 0.74
N GLU A 10 2.83 -14.43 1.79
CA GLU A 10 2.04 -13.21 1.67
C GLU A 10 2.82 -12.09 0.98
N ARG A 11 4.08 -11.90 1.38
CA ARG A 11 4.95 -10.90 0.79
C ARG A 11 5.09 -11.11 -0.73
N VAL A 12 5.39 -12.33 -1.15
CA VAL A 12 5.55 -12.67 -2.58
C VAL A 12 4.26 -12.40 -3.34
N GLU A 13 3.14 -12.82 -2.80
CA GLU A 13 1.83 -12.64 -3.42
C GLU A 13 1.47 -11.17 -3.60
N LEU A 14 1.65 -10.36 -2.55
CA LEU A 14 1.33 -8.94 -2.60
C LEU A 14 2.29 -8.15 -3.48
N LEU A 15 3.57 -8.45 -3.46
CA LEU A 15 4.53 -7.80 -4.35
C LEU A 15 4.23 -8.12 -5.82
N ALA A 16 3.80 -9.34 -6.13
CA ALA A 16 3.40 -9.71 -7.48
C ALA A 16 2.16 -8.92 -7.93
N ALA A 17 1.15 -8.80 -7.07
CA ALA A 17 -0.05 -8.01 -7.36
C ALA A 17 0.27 -6.51 -7.54
N ALA A 18 1.15 -5.97 -6.71
CA ALA A 18 1.61 -4.58 -6.82
C ALA A 18 2.36 -4.35 -8.15
N ARG A 19 3.21 -5.27 -8.56
CA ARG A 19 3.95 -5.19 -9.81
C ARG A 19 3.01 -5.19 -11.02
N GLU A 20 2.01 -6.06 -11.01
CA GLU A 20 1.00 -6.09 -12.06
C GLU A 20 0.22 -4.77 -12.13
N ALA A 21 -0.19 -4.23 -10.99
CA ALA A 21 -0.88 -2.95 -10.93
C ALA A 21 -0.01 -1.79 -11.47
N ALA A 22 1.29 -1.79 -11.18
CA ALA A 22 2.21 -0.74 -11.63
C ALA A 22 2.25 -0.57 -13.15
N ALA A 23 2.01 -1.66 -13.90
CA ALA A 23 1.96 -1.59 -15.36
C ALA A 23 0.82 -0.71 -15.88
N HIS A 24 -0.21 -0.46 -15.06
CA HIS A 24 -1.36 0.37 -15.41
C HIS A 24 -1.25 1.82 -14.89
N ALA A 25 -0.12 2.22 -14.34
CA ALA A 25 0.09 3.57 -13.84
C ALA A 25 -0.04 4.62 -14.96
N TRP A 26 -0.63 5.76 -14.63
CA TRP A 26 -0.71 6.91 -15.53
C TRP A 26 0.34 7.93 -15.09
N THR A 27 1.51 7.93 -15.78
CA THR A 27 2.67 8.74 -15.39
C THR A 27 3.28 9.52 -16.57
N PRO A 28 2.46 10.36 -17.28
CA PRO A 28 2.94 11.07 -18.45
C PRO A 28 3.98 12.15 -18.15
N TYR A 29 4.10 12.58 -16.90
CA TYR A 29 5.02 13.65 -16.47
C TYR A 29 6.32 13.09 -15.90
N SER A 30 6.25 12.18 -14.94
CA SER A 30 7.44 11.65 -14.27
C SER A 30 8.03 10.40 -14.95
N HIS A 31 7.21 9.64 -15.68
CA HIS A 31 7.56 8.31 -16.20
C HIS A 31 7.97 7.33 -15.11
N PHE A 32 7.48 7.54 -13.88
CA PHE A 32 7.79 6.74 -12.70
C PHE A 32 6.55 5.96 -12.25
N ARG A 33 6.48 4.70 -12.64
CA ARG A 33 5.31 3.84 -12.41
C ARG A 33 5.44 3.09 -11.09
N VAL A 34 4.44 3.23 -10.25
CA VAL A 34 4.36 2.57 -8.94
C VAL A 34 3.05 1.80 -8.85
N GLY A 35 3.10 0.63 -8.27
CA GLY A 35 1.93 -0.17 -7.92
C GLY A 35 1.94 -0.50 -6.44
N ALA A 36 0.75 -0.66 -5.90
CA ALA A 36 0.55 -1.12 -4.53
C ALA A 36 -0.54 -2.18 -4.49
N ALA A 37 -0.45 -3.06 -3.52
CA ALA A 37 -1.47 -4.05 -3.23
C ALA A 37 -1.70 -4.10 -1.72
N VAL A 38 -2.95 -4.25 -1.33
CA VAL A 38 -3.33 -4.36 0.09
C VAL A 38 -4.12 -5.64 0.31
N ALA A 39 -3.83 -6.32 1.42
CA ALA A 39 -4.61 -7.44 1.88
C ALA A 39 -5.65 -6.94 2.89
N VAL A 40 -6.89 -7.27 2.66
CA VAL A 40 -8.03 -6.83 3.47
C VAL A 40 -8.81 -8.04 3.97
N ASP A 41 -9.03 -8.11 5.28
CA ASP A 41 -9.92 -9.11 5.85
C ASP A 41 -11.36 -8.61 5.74
N THR A 42 -12.20 -9.42 5.10
CA THR A 42 -13.63 -9.11 4.94
C THR A 42 -14.49 -10.24 5.55
N ALA A 43 -15.80 -10.00 5.64
CA ALA A 43 -16.75 -11.01 6.12
C ALA A 43 -16.73 -12.28 5.26
N GLU A 44 -16.36 -12.16 3.97
CA GLU A 44 -16.27 -13.28 3.03
C GLU A 44 -14.86 -13.85 2.88
N GLY A 45 -13.93 -13.41 3.71
CA GLY A 45 -12.54 -13.87 3.71
C GLY A 45 -11.55 -12.78 3.28
N ARG A 46 -10.32 -13.19 3.09
CA ARG A 46 -9.22 -12.29 2.71
C ARG A 46 -9.33 -11.90 1.23
N ARG A 47 -9.22 -10.63 0.96
CA ARG A 47 -9.23 -10.07 -0.40
C ARG A 47 -7.96 -9.26 -0.64
N ILE A 48 -7.51 -9.23 -1.88
CA ILE A 48 -6.42 -8.36 -2.33
C ILE A 48 -6.99 -7.29 -3.24
N VAL A 49 -6.63 -6.03 -2.95
CA VAL A 49 -6.99 -4.86 -3.76
C VAL A 49 -5.71 -4.17 -4.16
N SER A 50 -5.63 -3.74 -5.41
CA SER A 50 -4.42 -3.07 -5.92
C SER A 50 -4.74 -1.69 -6.47
N GLY A 51 -3.70 -0.91 -6.65
CA GLY A 51 -3.77 0.42 -7.25
C GLY A 51 -2.43 0.81 -7.86
N ALA A 52 -2.45 1.80 -8.72
CA ALA A 52 -1.27 2.36 -9.34
C ALA A 52 -1.31 3.88 -9.21
N ASN A 53 -0.16 4.54 -9.35
CA ASN A 53 -0.14 5.99 -9.29
C ASN A 53 -0.78 6.59 -10.54
N VAL A 54 -1.49 7.70 -10.31
CA VAL A 54 -2.18 8.46 -11.35
C VAL A 54 -1.78 9.92 -11.21
N GLU A 55 -1.06 10.42 -12.20
CA GLU A 55 -0.59 11.80 -12.21
C GLU A 55 -1.62 12.74 -12.82
N ASN A 56 -1.42 14.02 -12.56
CA ASN A 56 -2.25 15.08 -13.06
C ASN A 56 -1.37 16.28 -13.41
N ALA A 57 -1.75 17.05 -14.42
CA ALA A 57 -1.07 18.30 -14.76
C ALA A 57 -1.08 19.27 -13.57
N SER A 58 -2.11 19.22 -12.74
CA SER A 58 -2.10 19.84 -11.41
C SER A 58 -1.42 18.89 -10.43
N TYR A 59 -0.13 19.07 -10.22
CA TYR A 59 0.72 18.10 -9.49
C TYR A 59 0.20 17.75 -8.10
N GLY A 60 -0.43 18.69 -7.41
CA GLY A 60 -1.01 18.44 -6.10
C GLY A 60 -2.16 17.44 -6.10
N LEU A 61 -2.74 17.14 -7.26
CA LEU A 61 -3.81 16.16 -7.40
C LEU A 61 -3.30 14.74 -7.71
N THR A 62 -1.99 14.56 -7.89
CA THR A 62 -1.41 13.25 -8.14
C THR A 62 -1.74 12.28 -6.99
N LEU A 63 -2.22 11.10 -7.36
CA LEU A 63 -2.58 10.05 -6.41
C LEU A 63 -1.50 8.97 -6.41
N CYS A 64 -0.91 8.71 -5.25
CA CYS A 64 0.04 7.61 -5.10
C CYS A 64 -0.66 6.25 -5.15
N ALA A 65 0.07 5.22 -5.57
CA ALA A 65 -0.45 3.86 -5.68
C ALA A 65 -1.04 3.35 -4.35
N GLU A 66 -0.37 3.60 -3.24
CA GLU A 66 -0.81 3.15 -1.92
C GLU A 66 -2.16 3.78 -1.55
N ARG A 67 -2.34 5.08 -1.80
CA ARG A 67 -3.61 5.75 -1.54
C ARG A 67 -4.72 5.25 -2.45
N ALA A 68 -4.42 4.96 -3.72
CA ALA A 68 -5.39 4.36 -4.64
C ALA A 68 -5.88 3.01 -4.12
N ALA A 69 -4.96 2.14 -3.71
CA ALA A 69 -5.29 0.82 -3.17
C ALA A 69 -6.06 0.90 -1.85
N LEU A 70 -5.65 1.77 -0.94
CA LEU A 70 -6.33 1.97 0.36
C LEU A 70 -7.75 2.52 0.18
N ALA A 71 -7.93 3.47 -0.74
CA ALA A 71 -9.27 4.01 -1.03
C ALA A 71 -10.20 2.91 -1.56
N ALA A 72 -9.71 2.06 -2.44
CA ALA A 72 -10.48 0.91 -2.94
C ALA A 72 -10.79 -0.10 -1.82
N ALA A 73 -9.85 -0.31 -0.90
CA ALA A 73 -10.04 -1.21 0.25
C ALA A 73 -11.19 -0.77 1.16
N CYS A 74 -11.42 0.54 1.30
CA CYS A 74 -12.52 1.06 2.13
C CYS A 74 -13.88 0.53 1.69
N GLN A 75 -14.07 0.24 0.40
CA GLN A 75 -15.34 -0.26 -0.11
C GLN A 75 -15.60 -1.74 0.24
N LEU A 76 -14.58 -2.45 0.69
CA LEU A 76 -14.69 -3.86 1.06
C LEU A 76 -15.03 -4.06 2.53
N GLY A 77 -14.93 -3.02 3.33
CA GLY A 77 -15.19 -3.06 4.76
C GLY A 77 -16.64 -2.75 5.11
N VAL A 78 -16.91 -2.65 6.41
CA VAL A 78 -18.22 -2.25 6.93
C VAL A 78 -18.38 -0.74 6.78
N ALA A 79 -19.55 -0.30 6.32
CA ALA A 79 -19.83 1.12 6.12
C ALA A 79 -19.63 1.92 7.43
N GLY A 80 -18.86 2.99 7.34
CA GLY A 80 -18.53 3.85 8.48
C GLY A 80 -17.39 3.37 9.36
N GLU A 81 -16.78 2.24 9.02
CA GLU A 81 -15.61 1.71 9.71
C GLU A 81 -14.38 1.68 8.79
N PRO A 82 -13.16 1.78 9.33
CA PRO A 82 -11.96 1.59 8.51
C PRO A 82 -11.85 0.15 8.03
N PRO A 83 -11.25 -0.11 6.86
CA PRO A 83 -11.05 -1.47 6.40
C PRO A 83 -10.05 -2.20 7.30
N ARG A 84 -10.14 -3.51 7.35
CA ARG A 84 -9.18 -4.34 8.10
C ARG A 84 -7.99 -4.71 7.21
N VAL A 85 -7.12 -3.76 6.99
CA VAL A 85 -5.91 -3.97 6.20
C VAL A 85 -4.85 -4.66 7.04
N THR A 86 -4.41 -5.82 6.60
CA THR A 86 -3.40 -6.63 7.31
C THR A 86 -2.00 -6.50 6.73
N ALA A 87 -1.90 -6.16 5.45
CA ALA A 87 -0.62 -5.97 4.79
C ALA A 87 -0.73 -5.03 3.59
N VAL A 88 0.35 -4.34 3.30
CA VAL A 88 0.48 -3.45 2.15
C VAL A 88 1.82 -3.74 1.49
N ALA A 89 1.84 -3.80 0.16
CA ALA A 89 3.07 -3.95 -0.61
C ALA A 89 3.18 -2.87 -1.68
N VAL A 90 4.38 -2.42 -1.98
CA VAL A 90 4.64 -1.42 -3.00
C VAL A 90 5.81 -1.84 -3.90
N VAL A 91 5.65 -1.60 -5.20
CA VAL A 91 6.64 -1.89 -6.25
C VAL A 91 6.76 -0.69 -7.16
N GLY A 92 7.99 -0.28 -7.45
CA GLY A 92 8.27 0.72 -8.48
C GLY A 92 8.94 0.05 -9.68
N LEU A 93 8.26 0.05 -10.84
CA LEU A 93 8.83 -0.56 -12.06
C LEU A 93 10.04 0.21 -12.58
N ASP A 94 10.09 1.51 -12.33
CA ASP A 94 11.14 2.41 -12.81
C ASP A 94 12.08 2.83 -11.68
N ALA A 95 11.95 2.20 -10.51
CA ALA A 95 12.73 2.49 -9.31
C ALA A 95 13.84 1.48 -9.10
N GLN A 96 14.89 1.90 -8.41
CA GLN A 96 15.88 0.98 -7.87
C GLN A 96 15.28 0.22 -6.67
N PRO A 97 15.77 -1.01 -6.37
CA PRO A 97 15.29 -1.75 -5.21
C PRO A 97 15.40 -0.93 -3.91
N GLY A 98 14.32 -0.89 -3.15
CA GLY A 98 14.26 -0.15 -1.88
C GLY A 98 13.96 1.35 -2.01
N GLU A 99 13.85 1.86 -3.22
CA GLU A 99 13.64 3.30 -3.46
C GLU A 99 12.19 3.73 -3.27
N CYS A 100 11.23 2.82 -3.41
CA CYS A 100 9.81 3.12 -3.32
C CYS A 100 9.26 3.10 -1.90
N MET A 101 9.92 3.74 -0.97
CA MET A 101 9.36 3.96 0.37
C MET A 101 8.12 4.86 0.26
N PRO A 102 7.11 4.67 1.13
CA PRO A 102 5.90 5.49 1.05
C PRO A 102 6.20 6.95 1.34
N CYS A 103 5.58 7.84 0.58
CA CYS A 103 5.68 9.28 0.83
C CYS A 103 4.96 9.68 2.13
N GLY A 104 5.15 10.91 2.58
CA GLY A 104 4.54 11.38 3.83
C GLY A 104 3.01 11.31 3.82
N ALA A 105 2.37 11.64 2.69
CA ALA A 105 0.92 11.55 2.55
C ALA A 105 0.44 10.09 2.68
N CYS A 106 1.13 9.14 2.06
CA CYS A 106 0.78 7.74 2.17
C CYS A 106 0.96 7.21 3.58
N ARG A 107 2.00 7.64 4.30
CA ARG A 107 2.23 7.26 5.71
C ARG A 107 1.08 7.74 6.60
N GLN A 108 0.56 8.94 6.38
CA GLN A 108 -0.59 9.46 7.14
C GLN A 108 -1.88 8.67 6.81
N TRP A 109 -2.07 8.28 5.56
CA TRP A 109 -3.16 7.40 5.17
C TRP A 109 -3.06 6.02 5.83
N LEU A 110 -1.86 5.46 5.89
CA LEU A 110 -1.61 4.20 6.61
C LEU A 110 -1.97 4.31 8.08
N ALA A 111 -1.65 5.42 8.72
CA ALA A 111 -1.98 5.67 10.13
C ALA A 111 -3.49 5.63 10.40
N GLU A 112 -4.31 6.10 9.47
CA GLU A 112 -5.78 6.07 9.58
C GLU A 112 -6.38 4.72 9.22
N LEU A 113 -5.94 4.14 8.11
CA LEU A 113 -6.63 3.04 7.47
C LEU A 113 -5.98 1.67 7.67
N ALA A 114 -4.69 1.65 8.01
CA ALA A 114 -3.92 0.42 8.10
C ALA A 114 -2.88 0.47 9.25
N PRO A 115 -3.29 0.87 10.48
CA PRO A 115 -2.31 1.10 11.55
C PRO A 115 -1.56 -0.16 11.98
N ASP A 116 -2.15 -1.34 11.79
CA ASP A 116 -1.59 -2.62 12.24
C ASP A 116 -1.00 -3.45 11.09
N ALA A 117 -0.96 -2.88 9.87
CA ALA A 117 -0.53 -3.62 8.71
C ALA A 117 0.98 -3.87 8.68
N ALA A 118 1.37 -5.04 8.17
CA ALA A 118 2.73 -5.27 7.70
C ALA A 118 2.95 -4.51 6.39
N TYR A 119 4.10 -3.88 6.22
CA TYR A 119 4.40 -3.11 5.02
C TYR A 119 5.62 -3.70 4.32
N TYR A 120 5.44 -4.06 3.04
CA TYR A 120 6.48 -4.66 2.21
C TYR A 120 6.87 -3.72 1.09
N VAL A 121 8.17 -3.45 0.97
CA VAL A 121 8.74 -2.66 -0.12
C VAL A 121 9.65 -3.56 -0.93
N GLU A 122 9.49 -3.56 -2.24
CA GLU A 122 10.40 -4.32 -3.09
C GLU A 122 11.85 -3.87 -2.88
N GLY A 123 12.75 -4.83 -2.63
CA GLY A 123 14.16 -4.56 -2.36
C GLY A 123 14.51 -4.27 -0.91
N VAL A 124 13.52 -4.22 -0.02
CA VAL A 124 13.71 -4.11 1.43
C VAL A 124 13.35 -5.45 2.06
N GLU A 125 14.30 -6.09 2.71
CA GLU A 125 14.07 -7.42 3.29
C GLU A 125 13.22 -7.39 4.55
N GLU A 126 13.36 -6.34 5.35
CA GLU A 126 12.61 -6.21 6.60
C GLU A 126 11.12 -6.00 6.32
N THR A 127 10.30 -6.57 7.18
CA THR A 127 8.89 -6.21 7.27
C THR A 127 8.78 -4.93 8.08
N LEU A 128 8.23 -3.89 7.47
CA LEU A 128 8.07 -2.59 8.12
C LEU A 128 6.68 -2.49 8.74
N HIS A 129 6.56 -1.66 9.77
CA HIS A 129 5.29 -1.36 10.44
C HIS A 129 5.13 0.16 10.59
N LEU A 130 3.95 0.60 10.97
CA LEU A 130 3.66 2.02 11.05
C LEU A 130 4.62 2.78 11.98
N ASP A 131 5.04 2.17 13.09
CA ASP A 131 5.99 2.80 14.00
C ASP A 131 7.38 3.04 13.38
N ASP A 132 7.75 2.23 12.38
CA ASP A 132 8.97 2.45 11.61
C ASP A 132 8.81 3.61 10.62
N LEU A 133 7.60 3.79 10.09
CA LEU A 133 7.31 4.72 9.00
C LEU A 133 6.86 6.09 9.49
N LEU A 134 6.13 6.14 10.62
CA LEU A 134 5.55 7.37 11.15
C LEU A 134 5.44 7.29 12.68
N PRO A 135 6.57 7.38 13.42
CA PRO A 135 6.60 7.09 14.86
C PRO A 135 5.80 8.08 15.72
N ARG A 136 5.74 9.35 15.37
CA ARG A 136 5.02 10.39 16.14
C ARG A 136 3.93 11.01 15.28
N ARG A 137 2.94 10.18 14.95
CA ARG A 137 1.93 10.52 13.96
C ARG A 137 0.83 11.41 14.51
N PHE A 138 0.28 12.21 13.64
CA PHE A 138 -0.93 12.96 13.91
C PHE A 138 -2.13 11.99 14.02
N THR A 139 -2.95 12.18 15.04
CA THR A 139 -4.21 11.46 15.21
C THR A 139 -5.31 12.45 15.62
N LEU A 140 -6.52 12.19 15.17
CA LEU A 140 -7.69 12.95 15.56
C LEU A 140 -8.68 12.02 16.26
N ASN A 141 -9.04 12.35 17.48
CA ASN A 141 -10.05 11.59 18.21
C ASN A 141 -11.43 11.84 17.58
N ARG A 142 -12.15 10.72 17.35
CA ARG A 142 -13.49 10.74 16.76
C ARG A 142 -14.50 10.26 17.77
#